data_752cebd7887567bdc7276bf1fc146c83
#
_entry.id   752cebd7887567bdc7276bf1fc146c83
#
_cell.length_a   1.000
_cell.length_b   1.000
_cell.length_c   1.000
_cell.angle_alpha   90.00
_cell.angle_beta   90.00
_cell.angle_gamma   90.00
#
_symmetry.space_group_name_H-M   'P 1'
#
loop_
_entity.id
_entity.type
_entity.pdbx_description
1 polymer ?
#
loop_
_entity_poly.entity_id
_entity_poly.type
_entity_poly.pdbx_seq_one_letter_code
_entity_poly.pdbx_strand_id
1 'polypeptide(L)'
;TIQDIVDQLGGLTKGAVYHHFKSKEEILDKVSDRMFFQNNPFEAVKQRGDLNGLEKLREAVRLNQADASRTNLTLQSLPLHKNPRLLVEMIDSNRRVLTPYFLELLEEGNRDGSLHTEYPREIAELLPVLTSLWLMPSLFPATKEEMKRKFTFLGEMLERMGVPLFDESIQAVVDQFFDQMPDFS
;
A
#
# COMPACT_ATOMS: atom_id res chain seq x y z
N THR A 1 -9.89 -13.26 17.69
CA THR A 1 -11.36 -13.15 17.62
C THR A 1 -11.82 -11.78 18.09
N ILE A 2 -13.11 -11.41 17.88
CA ILE A 2 -13.67 -10.18 18.47
C ILE A 2 -13.65 -10.24 20.00
N GLN A 3 -13.76 -11.44 20.58
CA GLN A 3 -13.66 -11.58 22.03
C GLN A 3 -12.27 -11.16 22.54
N ASP A 4 -11.20 -11.57 21.86
CA ASP A 4 -9.83 -11.18 22.23
C ASP A 4 -9.63 -9.66 22.17
N ILE A 5 -10.26 -9.00 21.18
CA ILE A 5 -10.26 -7.53 21.07
C ILE A 5 -11.00 -6.89 22.27
N VAL A 6 -12.17 -7.42 22.61
CA VAL A 6 -12.98 -6.94 23.75
C VAL A 6 -12.20 -7.09 25.06
N ASP A 7 -11.55 -8.23 25.26
CA ASP A 7 -10.77 -8.54 26.47
C ASP A 7 -9.57 -7.58 26.63
N GLN A 8 -8.96 -7.15 25.52
CA GLN A 8 -7.87 -6.16 25.53
C GLN A 8 -8.34 -4.71 25.77
N LEU A 9 -9.56 -4.37 25.35
CA LEU A 9 -10.07 -3.01 25.45
C LEU A 9 -10.59 -2.64 26.85
N GLY A 10 -10.74 -3.58 27.75
CA GLY A 10 -11.17 -3.40 29.14
C GLY A 10 -12.41 -2.53 29.30
N GLY A 11 -13.54 -3.11 29.63
CA GLY A 11 -14.79 -2.38 29.91
C GLY A 11 -15.76 -2.25 28.75
N LEU A 12 -15.42 -2.67 27.54
CA LEU A 12 -16.35 -2.82 26.42
C LEU A 12 -16.98 -4.23 26.41
N THR A 13 -18.21 -4.30 25.90
CA THR A 13 -18.89 -5.57 25.67
C THR A 13 -18.79 -5.98 24.21
N LYS A 14 -18.91 -7.29 23.93
CA LYS A 14 -18.97 -7.79 22.56
C LYS A 14 -20.12 -7.14 21.77
N GLY A 15 -21.27 -6.92 22.42
CA GLY A 15 -22.41 -6.20 21.83
C GLY A 15 -22.08 -4.77 21.42
N ALA A 16 -21.33 -4.05 22.25
CA ALA A 16 -20.88 -2.68 21.91
C ALA A 16 -19.96 -2.67 20.67
N VAL A 17 -19.06 -3.65 20.56
CA VAL A 17 -18.22 -3.77 19.35
C VAL A 17 -19.06 -4.07 18.11
N TYR A 18 -20.00 -5.01 18.18
CA TYR A 18 -20.88 -5.34 17.04
C TYR A 18 -21.88 -4.23 16.68
N HIS A 19 -22.15 -3.31 17.59
CA HIS A 19 -22.94 -2.11 17.26
C HIS A 19 -22.18 -1.17 16.27
N HIS A 20 -20.84 -1.14 16.35
CA HIS A 20 -19.99 -0.28 15.53
C HIS A 20 -19.38 -0.98 14.32
N PHE A 21 -19.11 -2.27 14.43
CA PHE A 21 -18.40 -3.06 13.39
C PHE A 21 -19.12 -4.39 13.13
N LYS A 22 -19.34 -4.68 11.86
CA LYS A 22 -20.03 -5.93 11.44
C LYS A 22 -19.13 -7.15 11.54
N SER A 23 -17.80 -6.97 11.46
CA SER A 23 -16.82 -8.05 11.46
C SER A 23 -15.45 -7.57 11.99
N LYS A 24 -14.55 -8.53 12.28
CA LYS A 24 -13.16 -8.21 12.63
C LYS A 24 -12.37 -7.65 11.43
N GLU A 25 -12.76 -8.05 10.22
CA GLU A 25 -12.18 -7.54 8.98
C GLU A 25 -12.47 -6.05 8.82
N GLU A 26 -13.71 -5.61 9.11
CA GLU A 26 -14.07 -4.19 9.13
C GLU A 26 -13.29 -3.41 10.20
N ILE A 27 -13.03 -4.02 11.36
CA ILE A 27 -12.18 -3.40 12.39
C ILE A 27 -10.76 -3.23 11.85
N LEU A 28 -10.21 -4.25 11.20
CA LEU A 28 -8.86 -4.19 10.63
C LEU A 28 -8.77 -3.11 9.55
N ASP A 29 -9.76 -3.04 8.65
CA ASP A 29 -9.86 -2.00 7.62
C ASP A 29 -9.85 -0.59 8.25
N LYS A 30 -10.69 -0.37 9.24
CA LYS A 30 -10.76 0.93 9.95
C LYS A 30 -9.47 1.28 10.71
N VAL A 31 -8.80 0.30 11.29
CA VAL A 31 -7.49 0.50 11.92
C VAL A 31 -6.44 0.87 10.88
N SER A 32 -6.42 0.17 9.75
CA SER A 32 -5.52 0.44 8.63
C SER A 32 -5.76 1.84 8.04
N ASP A 33 -7.02 2.20 7.77
CA ASP A 33 -7.40 3.54 7.32
C ASP A 33 -6.91 4.61 8.33
N ARG A 34 -7.17 4.42 9.62
CA ARG A 34 -6.77 5.36 10.65
C ARG A 34 -5.25 5.54 10.70
N MET A 35 -4.49 4.45 10.65
CA MET A 35 -3.02 4.49 10.60
C MET A 35 -2.53 5.20 9.34
N PHE A 36 -3.19 4.97 8.20
CA PHE A 36 -2.86 5.65 6.95
C PHE A 36 -3.10 7.16 7.05
N PHE A 37 -4.27 7.60 7.55
CA PHE A 37 -4.61 9.02 7.64
C PHE A 37 -3.84 9.77 8.73
N GLN A 38 -3.38 9.10 9.80
CA GLN A 38 -2.57 9.74 10.83
C GLN A 38 -1.18 10.16 10.31
N ASN A 39 -0.58 9.37 9.42
CA ASN A 39 0.74 9.62 8.84
C ASN A 39 0.66 9.47 7.31
N ASN A 40 -0.25 10.20 6.66
CA ASN A 40 -0.49 10.04 5.23
C ASN A 40 0.71 10.54 4.42
N PRO A 41 1.46 9.65 3.74
CA PRO A 41 2.64 10.02 2.98
C PRO A 41 2.30 10.91 1.79
N PHE A 42 1.13 10.76 1.18
CA PHE A 42 0.69 11.58 0.06
C PHE A 42 0.37 13.02 0.49
N GLU A 43 -0.29 13.20 1.63
CA GLU A 43 -0.51 14.54 2.19
C GLU A 43 0.80 15.22 2.61
N ALA A 44 1.76 14.44 3.12
CA ALA A 44 3.08 14.95 3.47
C ALA A 44 3.84 15.50 2.26
N VAL A 45 3.76 14.83 1.10
CA VAL A 45 4.45 15.29 -0.12
C VAL A 45 3.67 16.36 -0.89
N LYS A 46 2.36 16.43 -0.72
CA LYS A 46 1.50 17.42 -1.41
C LYS A 46 1.96 18.84 -1.16
N GLN A 47 2.41 19.16 0.04
CA GLN A 47 2.87 20.49 0.45
C GLN A 47 4.33 20.80 0.02
N ARG A 48 5.03 19.86 -0.59
CA ARG A 48 6.42 19.98 -1.02
C ARG A 48 6.49 20.67 -2.38
N GLY A 49 6.51 22.01 -2.38
CA GLY A 49 6.64 22.81 -3.60
C GLY A 49 8.03 22.76 -4.25
N ASP A 50 8.99 22.14 -3.57
CA ASP A 50 10.36 21.90 -4.08
C ASP A 50 10.48 20.60 -4.90
N LEU A 51 9.44 19.75 -4.94
CA LEU A 51 9.41 18.48 -5.66
C LEU A 51 8.45 18.54 -6.85
N ASN A 52 8.85 17.95 -7.99
CA ASN A 52 7.96 17.67 -9.11
C ASN A 52 7.07 16.44 -8.84
N GLY A 53 6.09 16.14 -9.73
CA GLY A 53 5.14 15.06 -9.53
C GLY A 53 5.78 13.69 -9.39
N LEU A 54 6.82 13.37 -10.18
CA LEU A 54 7.57 12.11 -10.07
C LEU A 54 8.32 12.01 -8.73
N GLU A 55 8.99 13.08 -8.31
CA GLU A 55 9.71 13.13 -7.05
C GLU A 55 8.75 12.99 -5.85
N LYS A 56 7.58 13.63 -5.90
CA LYS A 56 6.52 13.45 -4.90
C LYS A 56 6.04 12.01 -4.84
N LEU A 57 5.85 11.37 -5.99
CA LEU A 57 5.43 9.98 -6.07
C LEU A 57 6.46 9.04 -5.43
N ARG A 58 7.75 9.22 -5.73
CA ARG A 58 8.86 8.49 -5.11
C ARG A 58 8.93 8.71 -3.60
N GLU A 59 8.84 9.96 -3.19
CA GLU A 59 8.89 10.33 -1.76
C GLU A 59 7.70 9.76 -0.99
N ALA A 60 6.49 9.76 -1.56
CA ALA A 60 5.33 9.12 -0.95
C ALA A 60 5.53 7.61 -0.74
N VAL A 61 6.10 6.91 -1.74
CA VAL A 61 6.44 5.49 -1.62
C VAL A 61 7.49 5.28 -0.53
N ARG A 62 8.55 6.09 -0.49
CA ARG A 62 9.62 6.01 0.51
C ARG A 62 9.09 6.23 1.93
N LEU A 63 8.27 7.26 2.15
CA LEU A 63 7.66 7.56 3.45
C LEU A 63 6.71 6.45 3.90
N ASN A 64 5.95 5.87 2.97
CA ASN A 64 5.06 4.76 3.29
C ASN A 64 5.83 3.53 3.78
N GLN A 65 6.97 3.23 3.19
CA GLN A 65 7.81 2.09 3.59
C GLN A 65 8.63 2.37 4.84
N ALA A 66 9.00 3.62 5.11
CA ALA A 66 9.73 3.99 6.31
C ALA A 66 8.87 3.91 7.60
N ASP A 67 7.55 3.81 7.47
CA ASP A 67 6.65 3.65 8.62
C ASP A 67 6.68 2.20 9.14
N ALA A 68 7.53 1.97 10.15
CA ALA A 68 7.70 0.66 10.78
C ALA A 68 6.39 0.08 11.33
N SER A 69 5.46 0.92 11.79
CA SER A 69 4.16 0.47 12.30
C SER A 69 3.30 -0.11 11.19
N ARG A 70 3.30 0.49 10.00
CA ARG A 70 2.61 -0.03 8.81
C ARG A 70 3.26 -1.32 8.31
N THR A 71 4.58 -1.33 8.21
CA THR A 71 5.33 -2.52 7.79
C THR A 71 5.01 -3.70 8.70
N ASN A 72 5.04 -3.50 10.03
CA ASN A 72 4.69 -4.53 10.99
C ASN A 72 3.23 -5.00 10.85
N LEU A 73 2.28 -4.07 10.69
CA LEU A 73 0.87 -4.43 10.48
C LEU A 73 0.71 -5.26 9.20
N THR A 74 1.34 -4.85 8.11
CA THR A 74 1.33 -5.58 6.84
C THR A 74 1.86 -6.99 7.02
N LEU A 75 3.03 -7.17 7.64
CA LEU A 75 3.61 -8.48 7.88
C LEU A 75 2.73 -9.36 8.77
N GLN A 76 2.14 -8.82 9.83
CA GLN A 76 1.21 -9.55 10.71
C GLN A 76 -0.11 -9.90 10.02
N SER A 77 -0.55 -9.13 9.03
CA SER A 77 -1.78 -9.38 8.29
C SER A 77 -1.63 -10.41 7.15
N LEU A 78 -0.40 -10.77 6.75
CA LEU A 78 -0.14 -11.71 5.66
C LEU A 78 -0.96 -13.02 5.74
N PRO A 79 -1.10 -13.68 6.91
CA PRO A 79 -1.92 -14.89 7.00
C PRO A 79 -3.41 -14.66 6.77
N LEU A 80 -3.89 -13.42 6.98
CA LEU A 80 -5.29 -13.05 6.85
C LEU A 80 -5.71 -12.82 5.40
N HIS A 81 -4.75 -12.58 4.47
CA HIS A 81 -5.02 -12.32 3.06
C HIS A 81 -5.69 -13.49 2.33
N LYS A 82 -5.69 -14.69 2.92
CA LYS A 82 -6.48 -15.84 2.40
C LYS A 82 -7.98 -15.72 2.70
N ASN A 83 -8.40 -14.74 3.51
CA ASN A 83 -9.81 -14.48 3.79
C ASN A 83 -10.42 -13.65 2.66
N PRO A 84 -11.41 -14.17 1.89
CA PRO A 84 -12.00 -13.45 0.78
C PRO A 84 -12.66 -12.13 1.16
N ARG A 85 -13.20 -12.02 2.38
CA ARG A 85 -13.80 -10.76 2.87
C ARG A 85 -12.75 -9.68 3.03
N LEU A 86 -11.60 -10.02 3.63
CA LEU A 86 -10.51 -9.08 3.77
C LEU A 86 -9.99 -8.59 2.41
N LEU A 87 -9.89 -9.49 1.42
CA LEU A 87 -9.48 -9.11 0.07
C LEU A 87 -10.45 -8.11 -0.58
N VAL A 88 -11.75 -8.31 -0.41
CA VAL A 88 -12.76 -7.38 -0.93
C VAL A 88 -12.63 -6.01 -0.25
N GLU A 89 -12.48 -5.96 1.08
CA GLU A 89 -12.28 -4.72 1.83
C GLU A 89 -10.97 -4.01 1.40
N MET A 90 -9.89 -4.75 1.22
CA MET A 90 -8.62 -4.20 0.73
C MET A 90 -8.75 -3.58 -0.67
N ILE A 91 -9.44 -4.25 -1.59
CA ILE A 91 -9.67 -3.73 -2.94
C ILE A 91 -10.51 -2.45 -2.87
N ASP A 92 -11.57 -2.44 -2.08
CA ASP A 92 -12.43 -1.26 -1.92
C ASP A 92 -11.67 -0.10 -1.25
N SER A 93 -10.88 -0.37 -0.22
CA SER A 93 -10.04 0.62 0.45
C SER A 93 -9.00 1.19 -0.54
N ASN A 94 -8.31 0.36 -1.30
CA ASN A 94 -7.35 0.81 -2.33
C ASN A 94 -8.03 1.73 -3.35
N ARG A 95 -9.19 1.32 -3.88
CA ARG A 95 -9.95 2.10 -4.85
C ARG A 95 -10.40 3.45 -4.26
N ARG A 96 -10.87 3.45 -3.02
CA ARG A 96 -11.46 4.63 -2.38
C ARG A 96 -10.41 5.59 -1.82
N VAL A 97 -9.29 5.06 -1.34
CA VAL A 97 -8.27 5.83 -0.60
C VAL A 97 -7.03 6.07 -1.45
N LEU A 98 -6.38 5.01 -1.95
CA LEU A 98 -5.06 5.16 -2.59
C LEU A 98 -5.16 5.66 -4.04
N THR A 99 -6.12 5.17 -4.81
CA THR A 99 -6.27 5.55 -6.23
C THR A 99 -6.38 7.07 -6.43
N PRO A 100 -7.16 7.84 -5.65
CA PRO A 100 -7.20 9.30 -5.81
C PRO A 100 -5.86 9.99 -5.59
N TYR A 101 -5.07 9.55 -4.61
CA TYR A 101 -3.75 10.11 -4.34
C TYR A 101 -2.76 9.82 -5.46
N PHE A 102 -2.70 8.58 -5.94
CA PHE A 102 -1.85 8.23 -7.08
C PHE A 102 -2.25 9.03 -8.32
N LEU A 103 -3.55 9.14 -8.60
CA LEU A 103 -4.04 9.90 -9.77
C LEU A 103 -3.61 11.37 -9.69
N GLU A 104 -3.76 12.02 -8.55
CA GLU A 104 -3.36 13.41 -8.35
C GLU A 104 -1.87 13.64 -8.68
N LEU A 105 -0.99 12.76 -8.17
CA LEU A 105 0.45 12.86 -8.41
C LEU A 105 0.85 12.51 -9.85
N LEU A 106 0.20 11.52 -10.46
CA LEU A 106 0.44 11.18 -11.87
C LEU A 106 0.00 12.31 -12.81
N GLU A 107 -1.13 12.94 -12.55
CA GLU A 107 -1.60 14.09 -13.30
C GLU A 107 -0.70 15.34 -13.06
N GLU A 108 -0.20 15.52 -11.83
CA GLU A 108 0.76 16.58 -11.53
C GLU A 108 2.04 16.37 -12.33
N GLY A 109 2.61 15.15 -12.34
CA GLY A 109 3.81 14.82 -13.08
C GLY A 109 3.66 14.98 -14.60
N ASN A 110 2.48 14.64 -15.15
CA ASN A 110 2.18 14.93 -16.56
C ASN A 110 2.11 16.45 -16.85
N ARG A 111 1.59 17.25 -15.90
CA ARG A 111 1.50 18.72 -16.09
C ARG A 111 2.86 19.41 -15.97
N ASP A 112 3.73 18.94 -15.08
CA ASP A 112 5.06 19.54 -14.87
C ASP A 112 6.14 18.94 -15.80
N GLY A 113 5.80 17.90 -16.57
CA GLY A 113 6.67 17.23 -17.53
C GLY A 113 7.63 16.22 -16.90
N SER A 114 7.50 15.90 -15.63
CA SER A 114 8.31 14.85 -14.97
C SER A 114 7.81 13.42 -15.28
N LEU A 115 6.58 13.28 -15.77
CA LEU A 115 5.97 12.05 -16.29
C LEU A 115 5.43 12.30 -17.71
N HIS A 116 5.31 11.20 -18.48
CA HIS A 116 4.78 11.24 -19.85
C HIS A 116 3.88 10.03 -20.10
N THR A 117 2.80 9.90 -19.34
CA THR A 117 1.87 8.78 -19.49
C THR A 117 0.54 9.20 -20.08
N GLU A 118 0.02 8.40 -21.03
CA GLU A 118 -1.32 8.54 -21.57
C GLU A 118 -2.40 7.88 -20.68
N TYR A 119 -1.97 7.13 -19.62
CA TYR A 119 -2.83 6.28 -18.79
C TYR A 119 -2.75 6.61 -17.30
N PRO A 120 -2.86 7.89 -16.86
CA PRO A 120 -2.68 8.23 -15.45
C PRO A 120 -3.72 7.57 -14.54
N ARG A 121 -4.97 7.46 -15.01
CA ARG A 121 -6.07 6.83 -14.27
C ARG A 121 -5.87 5.33 -14.13
N GLU A 122 -5.59 4.65 -15.22
CA GLU A 122 -5.41 3.20 -15.26
C GLU A 122 -4.21 2.78 -14.40
N ILE A 123 -3.12 3.54 -14.43
CA ILE A 123 -1.96 3.31 -13.57
C ILE A 123 -2.32 3.57 -12.10
N ALA A 124 -3.06 4.64 -11.79
CA ALA A 124 -3.49 4.94 -10.43
C ALA A 124 -4.39 3.84 -9.84
N GLU A 125 -5.22 3.21 -10.65
CA GLU A 125 -6.07 2.09 -10.25
C GLU A 125 -5.27 0.78 -10.12
N LEU A 126 -4.33 0.54 -11.02
CA LEU A 126 -3.57 -0.70 -11.11
C LEU A 126 -2.45 -0.81 -10.05
N LEU A 127 -1.75 0.30 -9.75
CA LEU A 127 -0.63 0.31 -8.81
C LEU A 127 -0.99 -0.27 -7.43
N PRO A 128 -2.07 0.17 -6.75
CA PRO A 128 -2.47 -0.41 -5.48
C PRO A 128 -2.78 -1.91 -5.57
N VAL A 129 -3.40 -2.36 -6.68
CA VAL A 129 -3.72 -3.78 -6.90
C VAL A 129 -2.44 -4.60 -7.06
N LEU A 130 -1.50 -4.15 -7.87
CA LEU A 130 -0.24 -4.85 -8.09
C LEU A 130 0.58 -4.92 -6.79
N THR A 131 0.69 -3.83 -6.06
CA THR A 131 1.52 -3.77 -4.85
C THR A 131 0.90 -4.50 -3.67
N SER A 132 -0.43 -4.47 -3.49
CA SER A 132 -1.10 -5.07 -2.34
C SER A 132 -1.65 -6.48 -2.57
N LEU A 133 -1.80 -6.92 -3.82
CA LEU A 133 -2.31 -8.26 -4.13
C LEU A 133 -1.28 -9.11 -4.89
N TRP A 134 -0.81 -8.64 -6.04
CA TRP A 134 0.08 -9.43 -6.90
C TRP A 134 1.49 -9.62 -6.31
N LEU A 135 2.00 -8.59 -5.62
CA LEU A 135 3.28 -8.69 -4.91
C LEU A 135 3.16 -9.34 -3.52
N MET A 136 1.98 -9.84 -3.15
CA MET A 136 1.76 -10.45 -1.84
C MET A 136 2.05 -11.96 -1.90
N PRO A 137 3.11 -12.47 -1.22
CA PRO A 137 3.49 -13.88 -1.30
C PRO A 137 2.43 -14.84 -0.75
N SER A 138 1.57 -14.37 0.17
CA SER A 138 0.45 -15.15 0.68
C SER A 138 -0.64 -15.44 -0.36
N LEU A 139 -0.73 -14.62 -1.42
CA LEU A 139 -1.68 -14.75 -2.53
C LEU A 139 -1.02 -15.33 -3.79
N PHE A 140 0.17 -14.87 -4.10
CA PHE A 140 0.98 -15.31 -5.24
C PHE A 140 2.32 -15.83 -4.71
N PRO A 141 2.38 -17.09 -4.24
CA PRO A 141 3.59 -17.67 -3.66
C PRO A 141 4.79 -17.45 -4.57
N ALA A 142 5.89 -17.01 -3.96
CA ALA A 142 7.11 -16.72 -4.68
C ALA A 142 8.31 -16.74 -3.70
N THR A 143 9.44 -17.21 -4.16
CA THR A 143 10.72 -17.06 -3.46
C THR A 143 11.16 -15.61 -3.44
N LYS A 144 12.14 -15.26 -2.60
CA LYS A 144 12.72 -13.89 -2.57
C LYS A 144 13.25 -13.48 -3.95
N GLU A 145 13.87 -14.38 -4.67
CA GLU A 145 14.40 -14.11 -6.01
C GLU A 145 13.27 -13.84 -7.02
N GLU A 146 12.20 -14.63 -6.99
CA GLU A 146 11.02 -14.41 -7.83
C GLU A 146 10.32 -13.10 -7.48
N MET A 147 10.28 -12.73 -6.20
CA MET A 147 9.74 -11.44 -5.77
C MET A 147 10.57 -10.27 -6.31
N LYS A 148 11.91 -10.34 -6.25
CA LYS A 148 12.79 -9.32 -6.85
C LYS A 148 12.51 -9.18 -8.35
N ARG A 149 12.35 -10.30 -9.08
CA ARG A 149 11.96 -10.27 -10.49
C ARG A 149 10.61 -9.61 -10.74
N LYS A 150 9.62 -9.82 -9.87
CA LYS A 150 8.31 -9.15 -9.98
C LYS A 150 8.45 -7.63 -9.82
N PHE A 151 9.27 -7.16 -8.89
CA PHE A 151 9.53 -5.73 -8.72
C PHE A 151 10.27 -5.13 -9.92
N THR A 152 11.29 -5.82 -10.44
CA THR A 152 11.97 -5.40 -11.67
C THR A 152 10.99 -5.30 -12.83
N PHE A 153 10.15 -6.32 -13.02
CA PHE A 153 9.10 -6.31 -14.05
C PHE A 153 8.13 -5.13 -13.89
N LEU A 154 7.68 -4.85 -12.66
CA LEU A 154 6.79 -3.72 -12.37
C LEU A 154 7.48 -2.39 -12.73
N GLY A 155 8.73 -2.22 -12.35
CA GLY A 155 9.52 -1.02 -12.67
C GLY A 155 9.65 -0.80 -14.18
N GLU A 156 10.06 -1.84 -14.92
CA GLU A 156 10.18 -1.78 -16.38
C GLU A 156 8.83 -1.52 -17.07
N MET A 157 7.76 -2.12 -16.57
CA MET A 157 6.41 -1.89 -17.09
C MET A 157 6.00 -0.42 -16.95
N LEU A 158 6.16 0.15 -15.76
CA LEU A 158 5.84 1.54 -15.48
C LEU A 158 6.69 2.52 -16.30
N GLU A 159 8.00 2.25 -16.42
CA GLU A 159 8.91 3.06 -17.22
C GLU A 159 8.48 3.11 -18.69
N ARG A 160 8.13 1.96 -19.28
CA ARG A 160 7.59 1.88 -20.65
C ARG A 160 6.25 2.58 -20.83
N MET A 161 5.48 2.74 -19.74
CA MET A 161 4.23 3.50 -19.73
C MET A 161 4.43 4.99 -19.41
N GLY A 162 5.69 5.49 -19.39
CA GLY A 162 6.03 6.89 -19.14
C GLY A 162 6.06 7.30 -17.68
N VAL A 163 6.14 6.32 -16.76
CA VAL A 163 6.22 6.52 -15.30
C VAL A 163 7.49 5.85 -14.76
N PRO A 164 8.68 6.49 -14.87
CA PRO A 164 9.93 5.93 -14.38
C PRO A 164 10.04 6.03 -12.86
N LEU A 165 9.13 5.35 -12.16
CA LEU A 165 9.01 5.41 -10.69
C LEU A 165 10.24 4.81 -9.99
N PHE A 166 10.78 3.70 -10.53
CA PHE A 166 11.85 2.94 -9.90
C PHE A 166 13.22 3.56 -10.24
N ASP A 167 13.86 4.14 -9.24
CA ASP A 167 15.25 4.57 -9.26
C ASP A 167 16.02 3.87 -8.13
N GLU A 168 17.30 4.23 -7.96
CA GLU A 168 18.16 3.64 -6.93
C GLU A 168 17.59 3.81 -5.51
N SER A 169 16.88 4.93 -5.23
CA SER A 169 16.29 5.18 -3.92
C SER A 169 15.10 4.26 -3.63
N ILE A 170 14.25 4.03 -4.60
CA ILE A 170 13.13 3.09 -4.50
C ILE A 170 13.65 1.65 -4.46
N GLN A 171 14.68 1.31 -5.24
CA GLN A 171 15.29 0.00 -5.19
C GLN A 171 15.86 -0.32 -3.81
N ALA A 172 16.54 0.62 -3.16
CA ALA A 172 17.05 0.46 -1.79
C ALA A 172 15.93 0.17 -0.77
N VAL A 173 14.79 0.87 -0.90
CA VAL A 173 13.59 0.65 -0.07
C VAL A 173 13.02 -0.75 -0.29
N VAL A 174 12.94 -1.19 -1.54
CA VAL A 174 12.47 -2.53 -1.91
C VAL A 174 13.39 -3.61 -1.34
N ASP A 175 14.70 -3.45 -1.46
CA ASP A 175 15.68 -4.40 -0.93
C ASP A 175 15.58 -4.50 0.60
N GLN A 176 15.47 -3.37 1.31
CA GLN A 176 15.26 -3.34 2.76
C GLN A 176 13.97 -4.05 3.18
N PHE A 177 12.89 -3.89 2.41
CA PHE A 177 11.63 -4.59 2.67
C PHE A 177 11.80 -6.11 2.52
N PHE A 178 12.52 -6.58 1.50
CA PHE A 178 12.80 -8.01 1.31
C PHE A 178 13.66 -8.61 2.42
N ASP A 179 14.60 -7.84 2.96
CA ASP A 179 15.45 -8.31 4.06
C ASP A 179 14.64 -8.55 5.35
N GLN A 180 13.53 -7.83 5.52
CA GLN A 180 12.62 -7.99 6.67
C GLN A 180 11.54 -9.07 6.45
N MET A 181 11.33 -9.52 5.21
CA MET A 181 10.33 -10.54 4.93
C MET A 181 10.77 -11.92 5.43
N PRO A 182 9.85 -12.68 6.08
CA PRO A 182 10.08 -14.07 6.39
C PRO A 182 10.26 -14.89 5.11
N ASP A 183 10.98 -16.00 5.21
CA ASP A 183 11.09 -16.95 4.10
C ASP A 183 9.75 -17.65 3.88
N PHE A 184 9.21 -17.59 2.66
CA PHE A 184 7.92 -18.20 2.29
C PHE A 184 8.10 -19.50 1.51
N SER A 185 9.32 -20.07 1.49
CA SER A 185 9.64 -21.34 0.85
C SER A 185 9.04 -22.54 1.59
#